data_00c316e96b951974bb75776e9c3beb1a
#
_entry.id   00c316e96b951974bb75776e9c3beb1a
#
_cell.length_a   1.000
_cell.length_b   1.000
_cell.length_c   1.000
_cell.angle_alpha   90.00
_cell.angle_beta   90.00
_cell.angle_gamma   90.00
#
_symmetry.space_group_name_H-M   'P 1'
#
loop_
_entity.id
_entity.type
_entity.pdbx_description
1 polymer ?
#
loop_
_entity_poly.entity_id
_entity_poly.type
_entity_poly.pdbx_seq_one_letter_code
_entity_poly.pdbx_strand_id
1 'polypeptide(L)'
;MGDSQVTYDVVVIGAGPGGGSAAIHAARAGLSTVIVELDPEVGTPVHCGECLSELAVENLDLEIPEHVKALDVKGIRVIFPDGTE
;
A
#
# COMPACT_ATOMS: atom_id res chain seq x y z
N MET A 1 32.97 -19.54 8.87
CA MET A 1 31.54 -19.23 8.90
C MET A 1 30.93 -19.49 7.53
N GLY A 2 29.95 -20.33 7.46
CA GLY A 2 29.26 -20.57 6.21
C GLY A 2 28.41 -19.37 5.81
N ASP A 3 28.38 -19.07 4.54
CA ASP A 3 27.49 -18.05 4.02
C ASP A 3 26.06 -18.60 3.97
N SER A 4 25.22 -18.07 4.87
CA SER A 4 23.80 -18.34 4.80
C SER A 4 23.17 -17.42 3.78
N GLN A 5 22.94 -17.93 2.59
CA GLN A 5 22.16 -17.19 1.61
C GLN A 5 20.71 -17.61 1.68
N VAL A 6 19.83 -16.65 1.91
CA VAL A 6 18.40 -16.85 1.78
C VAL A 6 18.00 -16.29 0.43
N THR A 7 17.38 -17.12 -0.37
CA THR A 7 16.99 -16.76 -1.73
C THR A 7 15.49 -16.64 -1.83
N TYR A 8 15.05 -15.56 -2.45
CA TYR A 8 13.63 -15.32 -2.73
C TYR A 8 13.42 -15.19 -4.22
N ASP A 9 12.25 -15.59 -4.69
CA ASP A 9 11.87 -15.40 -6.10
C ASP A 9 11.64 -13.91 -6.41
N VAL A 10 11.08 -13.18 -5.44
CA VAL A 10 10.75 -11.76 -5.59
C VAL A 10 11.21 -10.99 -4.37
N VAL A 11 11.93 -9.90 -4.59
CA VAL A 11 12.28 -8.94 -3.55
C VAL A 11 11.58 -7.63 -3.87
N VAL A 12 10.72 -7.17 -2.96
CA VAL A 12 10.01 -5.91 -3.10
C VAL A 12 10.67 -4.88 -2.19
N ILE A 13 11.07 -3.77 -2.76
CA ILE A 13 11.69 -2.68 -2.01
C ILE A 13 10.63 -1.61 -1.75
N GLY A 14 10.30 -1.43 -0.49
CA GLY A 14 9.25 -0.51 -0.04
C GLY A 14 7.94 -1.22 0.28
N ALA A 15 7.42 -0.97 1.47
CA ALA A 15 6.19 -1.59 1.96
C ALA A 15 4.98 -0.64 1.88
N GLY A 16 5.01 0.32 0.98
CA GLY A 16 3.86 1.17 0.68
C GLY A 16 2.79 0.41 -0.11
N PRO A 17 1.72 1.09 -0.53
CA PRO A 17 0.62 0.44 -1.26
C PRO A 17 1.06 -0.28 -2.53
N GLY A 18 1.97 0.33 -3.30
CA GLY A 18 2.52 -0.29 -4.51
C GLY A 18 3.31 -1.55 -4.22
N GLY A 19 4.24 -1.48 -3.26
CA GLY A 19 5.04 -2.63 -2.86
C GLY A 19 4.20 -3.72 -2.23
N GLY A 20 3.27 -3.36 -1.36
CA GLY A 20 2.35 -4.30 -0.74
C GLY A 20 1.49 -5.03 -1.77
N SER A 21 0.97 -4.32 -2.75
CA SER A 21 0.18 -4.90 -3.83
C SER A 21 1.01 -5.89 -4.67
N ALA A 22 2.24 -5.49 -5.04
CA ALA A 22 3.14 -6.36 -5.79
C ALA A 22 3.45 -7.64 -5.01
N ALA A 23 3.71 -7.52 -3.71
CA ALA A 23 4.02 -8.65 -2.85
C ALA A 23 2.83 -9.61 -2.72
N ILE A 24 1.62 -9.09 -2.56
CA ILE A 24 0.41 -9.91 -2.48
C ILE A 24 0.21 -10.71 -3.77
N HIS A 25 0.34 -10.06 -4.92
CA HIS A 25 0.18 -10.74 -6.20
C HIS A 25 1.27 -11.79 -6.43
N ALA A 26 2.51 -11.48 -6.10
CA ALA A 26 3.61 -12.44 -6.20
C ALA A 26 3.38 -13.65 -5.28
N ALA A 27 2.97 -13.42 -4.05
CA ALA A 27 2.71 -14.49 -3.09
C ALA A 27 1.53 -15.36 -3.52
N ARG A 28 0.47 -14.76 -4.05
CA ARG A 28 -0.69 -15.49 -4.58
C ARG A 28 -0.32 -16.34 -5.79
N ALA A 29 0.69 -15.94 -6.54
CA ALA A 29 1.22 -16.73 -7.67
C ALA A 29 2.13 -17.88 -7.22
N GLY A 30 2.33 -18.07 -5.93
CA GLY A 30 3.15 -19.13 -5.37
C GLY A 30 4.64 -18.82 -5.32
N LEU A 31 5.02 -17.56 -5.51
CA LEU A 31 6.42 -17.14 -5.46
C LEU A 31 6.83 -16.78 -4.03
N SER A 32 8.03 -17.19 -3.65
CA SER A 32 8.59 -16.75 -2.37
C SER A 32 8.94 -15.27 -2.45
N THR A 33 8.39 -14.49 -1.52
CA THR A 33 8.42 -13.03 -1.61
C THR A 33 8.89 -12.43 -0.29
N VAL A 34 9.76 -11.44 -0.38
CA VAL A 34 10.19 -10.64 0.78
C VAL A 34 10.02 -9.17 0.47
N ILE A 35 9.63 -8.41 1.48
CA ILE A 35 9.54 -6.95 1.40
C ILE A 35 10.65 -6.38 2.27
N VAL A 36 11.39 -5.43 1.70
CA VAL A 36 12.43 -4.68 2.42
C VAL A 36 11.95 -3.25 2.57
N GLU A 37 11.87 -2.78 3.81
CA GLU A 37 11.37 -1.46 4.15
C GLU A 37 12.45 -0.65 4.87
N LEU A 38 12.58 0.63 4.48
CA LEU A 38 13.54 1.54 5.08
C LEU A 38 13.18 1.91 6.51
N ASP A 39 11.88 2.15 6.74
CA ASP A 39 11.41 2.58 8.05
C ASP A 39 11.18 1.40 8.98
N PRO A 40 11.51 1.53 10.28
CA PRO A 40 11.34 0.44 11.23
C PRO A 40 9.88 0.07 11.47
N GLU A 41 8.96 0.98 11.16
CA GLU A 41 7.53 0.76 11.28
C GLU A 41 6.83 1.20 10.00
N VAL A 42 6.13 0.27 9.34
CA VAL A 42 5.42 0.54 8.10
C VAL A 42 4.32 1.56 8.32
N GLY A 43 4.28 2.59 7.47
CA GLY A 43 3.26 3.61 7.55
C GLY A 43 3.52 4.72 8.57
N THR A 44 4.68 4.73 9.18
CA THR A 44 5.03 5.74 10.18
C THR A 44 6.32 6.49 9.77
N PRO A 45 6.33 7.83 9.71
CA PRO A 45 5.17 8.70 9.90
C PRO A 45 4.21 8.67 8.70
N VAL A 46 2.99 9.12 8.92
CA VAL A 46 1.98 9.18 7.86
C VAL A 46 2.29 10.34 6.92
N HIS A 47 2.46 10.03 5.64
CA HIS A 47 2.75 11.02 4.60
C HIS A 47 1.60 11.17 3.59
N CYS A 48 0.59 10.33 3.70
CA CYS A 48 -0.51 10.25 2.76
C CYS A 48 -1.77 10.89 3.32
N GLY A 49 -2.59 11.51 2.47
CA GLY A 49 -3.90 12.01 2.85
C GLY A 49 -4.92 10.92 3.15
N GLU A 50 -4.59 9.67 2.85
CA GLU A 50 -5.36 8.47 3.21
C GLU A 50 -6.74 8.39 2.55
N CYS A 51 -6.96 9.12 1.47
CA CYS A 51 -8.20 9.03 0.70
C CYS A 51 -8.09 7.95 -0.36
N LEU A 52 -9.07 7.07 -0.41
CA LEU A 52 -9.12 5.99 -1.38
C LEU A 52 -10.48 6.00 -2.08
N SER A 53 -10.47 5.99 -3.40
CA SER A 53 -11.67 5.97 -4.22
C SER A 53 -12.34 4.60 -4.16
N GLU A 54 -13.68 4.58 -4.02
CA GLU A 54 -14.44 3.33 -4.07
C GLU A 54 -14.25 2.61 -5.40
N LEU A 55 -14.16 3.36 -6.49
CA LEU A 55 -13.93 2.79 -7.82
C LEU A 55 -12.56 2.11 -7.90
N ALA A 56 -11.53 2.69 -7.28
CA ALA A 56 -10.21 2.08 -7.23
C ALA A 56 -10.24 0.78 -6.41
N VAL A 57 -10.96 0.75 -5.30
CA VAL A 57 -11.12 -0.45 -4.49
C VAL A 57 -11.77 -1.58 -5.30
N GLU A 58 -12.84 -1.27 -6.03
CA GLU A 58 -13.53 -2.24 -6.88
C GLU A 58 -12.64 -2.73 -8.02
N ASN A 59 -12.00 -1.81 -8.75
CA ASN A 59 -11.19 -2.14 -9.92
C ASN A 59 -9.94 -2.94 -9.58
N LEU A 60 -9.39 -2.73 -8.40
CA LEU A 60 -8.18 -3.43 -7.96
C LEU A 60 -8.49 -4.66 -7.11
N ASP A 61 -9.76 -4.97 -6.93
CA ASP A 61 -10.23 -6.10 -6.11
C ASP A 61 -9.60 -6.10 -4.71
N LEU A 62 -9.62 -4.93 -4.07
CA LEU A 62 -9.06 -4.75 -2.75
C LEU A 62 -10.08 -5.09 -1.67
N GLU A 63 -9.65 -5.83 -0.66
CA GLU A 63 -10.42 -6.04 0.56
C GLU A 63 -9.92 -5.07 1.62
N ILE A 64 -10.80 -4.17 2.05
CA ILE A 64 -10.50 -3.20 3.09
C ILE A 64 -11.21 -3.61 4.37
N PRO A 65 -10.49 -4.12 5.38
CA PRO A 65 -11.12 -4.47 6.64
C PRO A 65 -11.76 -3.26 7.31
N GLU A 66 -12.92 -3.47 7.95
CA GLU A 66 -13.65 -2.37 8.58
C GLU A 66 -12.82 -1.61 9.63
N HIS A 67 -11.94 -2.31 10.35
CA HIS A 67 -11.14 -1.69 11.39
C HIS A 67 -10.09 -0.71 10.86
N VAL A 68 -9.77 -0.74 9.56
CA VAL A 68 -8.85 0.23 8.96
C VAL A 68 -9.56 1.40 8.29
N LYS A 69 -10.88 1.35 8.19
CA LYS A 69 -11.67 2.48 7.70
C LYS A 69 -11.90 3.48 8.82
N ALA A 70 -11.50 4.72 8.61
CA ALA A 70 -11.74 5.78 9.56
C ALA A 70 -13.08 6.48 9.27
N LEU A 71 -13.36 6.77 8.01
CA LEU A 71 -14.54 7.52 7.61
C LEU A 71 -14.83 7.31 6.12
N ASP A 72 -16.11 7.17 5.80
CA ASP A 72 -16.56 7.24 4.41
C ASP A 72 -16.94 8.70 4.09
N VAL A 73 -16.38 9.23 3.01
CA VAL A 73 -16.66 10.59 2.55
C VAL A 73 -17.41 10.55 1.23
N LYS A 74 -18.28 11.54 1.01
CA LYS A 74 -19.11 11.60 -0.21
C LYS A 74 -18.41 12.26 -1.37
N GLY A 75 -17.35 13.00 -1.12
CA GLY A 75 -16.63 13.72 -2.16
C GLY A 75 -15.50 14.55 -1.59
N ILE A 76 -14.75 15.15 -2.49
CA ILE A 76 -13.63 16.02 -2.16
C ILE A 76 -13.88 17.38 -2.76
N ARG A 77 -13.66 18.41 -1.96
CA ARG A 77 -13.77 19.80 -2.39
C ARG A 77 -12.37 20.39 -2.53
N VAL A 78 -12.06 20.87 -3.71
CA VAL A 78 -10.78 21.51 -3.98
C VAL A 78 -11.02 23.00 -4.16
N ILE A 79 -10.36 23.80 -3.35
CA ILE A 79 -10.48 25.26 -3.40
C ILE A 79 -9.13 25.81 -3.82
N PHE A 80 -9.12 26.56 -4.93
CA PHE A 80 -7.91 27.20 -5.43
C PHE A 80 -7.64 28.51 -4.72
N PRO A 81 -6.40 29.02 -4.77
CA PRO A 81 -6.05 30.28 -4.10
C PRO A 81 -6.88 31.50 -4.51
N ASP A 82 -7.46 31.48 -5.71
CA ASP A 82 -8.33 32.52 -6.21
C ASP A 82 -9.78 32.41 -5.73
N GLY A 83 -10.11 31.38 -4.95
CA GLY A 83 -11.43 31.10 -4.42
C GLY A 83 -12.32 30.25 -5.33
N THR A 84 -11.87 29.83 -6.49
CA THR A 84 -12.64 28.91 -7.35
C THR A 84 -12.59 27.48 -6.82
N GLU A 85 -13.62 26.70 -7.16
CA GLU A 85 -13.75 25.30 -6.75
C GLU A 85 -13.79 24.37 -7.94
#